data_07da861dba3d6560c67447bfda65e8b2
#
_entry.id   07da861dba3d6560c67447bfda65e8b2
#
_cell.length_a   1.000
_cell.length_b   1.000
_cell.length_c   1.000
_cell.angle_alpha   90.00
_cell.angle_beta   90.00
_cell.angle_gamma   90.00
#
_symmetry.space_group_name_H-M   'P 1'
#
loop_
_entity.id
_entity.type
_entity.pdbx_description
1 polymer ?
#
loop_
_entity_poly.entity_id
_entity_poly.type
_entity_poly.pdbx_seq_one_letter_code
_entity_poly.pdbx_strand_id
1 'polypeptide(L)'
;MKKSLMMFTLLAAFSSAVQADDAAIKQTLAKLGVQSTEIQPSPISGMKTVLTNSGVLYVTEDGKHMIQGPLYDVSGAQPINTTNSMLMTHLNALEKEMIVYKAANEKHVITVFTDITCGYCHKLHEQMADYNALGITV
;
A
#
# COMPACT_ATOMS: atom_id res chain seq x y z
N MET A 1 49.00 -5.66 -37.77
CA MET A 1 48.22 -6.37 -36.76
C MET A 1 47.50 -5.31 -35.91
N LYS A 2 46.36 -4.85 -36.38
CA LYS A 2 45.48 -3.89 -35.72
C LYS A 2 44.06 -4.31 -36.03
N LYS A 3 43.32 -4.86 -35.06
CA LYS A 3 41.86 -5.01 -35.08
C LYS A 3 41.48 -5.60 -33.72
N SER A 4 40.89 -4.85 -32.82
CA SER A 4 39.84 -5.25 -31.95
C SER A 4 39.76 -4.24 -30.77
N LEU A 5 38.98 -3.20 -30.93
CA LEU A 5 38.48 -2.41 -29.77
C LEU A 5 37.29 -1.60 -30.26
N MET A 6 36.14 -2.24 -30.41
CA MET A 6 34.90 -1.52 -30.64
C MET A 6 33.71 -2.44 -30.41
N MET A 7 33.32 -2.68 -29.16
CA MET A 7 32.02 -3.26 -28.83
C MET A 7 31.80 -3.31 -27.31
N PHE A 8 31.56 -2.17 -26.71
CA PHE A 8 31.03 -2.13 -25.31
C PHE A 8 30.45 -0.74 -25.00
N THR A 9 29.39 -0.34 -25.66
CA THR A 9 28.58 0.82 -25.22
C THR A 9 27.18 0.74 -25.80
N LEU A 10 26.34 -0.16 -25.29
CA LEU A 10 24.90 -0.10 -25.57
C LEU A 10 24.09 -0.91 -24.52
N LEU A 11 24.22 -0.56 -23.25
CA LEU A 11 23.35 -1.13 -22.20
C LEU A 11 23.11 -0.17 -21.02
N ALA A 12 22.84 1.10 -21.29
CA ALA A 12 22.59 2.04 -20.19
C ALA A 12 21.40 3.00 -20.43
N ALA A 13 20.43 2.62 -21.27
CA ALA A 13 19.35 3.54 -21.67
C ALA A 13 17.94 3.13 -21.23
N PHE A 14 17.75 2.09 -20.41
CA PHE A 14 16.40 1.61 -20.05
C PHE A 14 15.91 1.99 -18.65
N SER A 15 16.69 2.68 -17.82
CA SER A 15 16.29 2.98 -16.44
C SER A 15 15.65 4.37 -16.24
N SER A 16 15.62 5.22 -17.25
CA SER A 16 15.23 6.62 -17.10
C SER A 16 13.73 6.91 -17.28
N ALA A 17 12.98 6.02 -17.92
CA ALA A 17 11.55 6.26 -18.18
C ALA A 17 10.70 6.19 -16.90
N VAL A 18 10.94 5.22 -16.02
CA VAL A 18 10.15 5.04 -14.79
C VAL A 18 10.33 6.19 -13.79
N GLN A 19 11.52 6.79 -13.72
CA GLN A 19 11.78 7.91 -12.80
C GLN A 19 11.17 9.23 -13.29
N ALA A 20 11.01 9.41 -14.58
CA ALA A 20 10.40 10.63 -15.14
C ALA A 20 8.90 10.70 -14.83
N ASP A 21 8.20 9.57 -14.91
CA ASP A 21 6.77 9.46 -14.63
C ASP A 21 6.46 9.74 -13.16
N ASP A 22 7.24 9.20 -12.23
CA ASP A 22 7.07 9.43 -10.79
C ASP A 22 7.34 10.91 -10.40
N ALA A 23 8.28 11.57 -11.08
CA ALA A 23 8.56 12.99 -10.84
C ALA A 23 7.39 13.88 -11.27
N ALA A 24 6.77 13.60 -12.41
CA ALA A 24 5.60 14.33 -12.90
C ALA A 24 4.41 14.19 -11.94
N ILE A 25 4.16 12.99 -11.46
CA ILE A 25 3.11 12.69 -10.47
C ILE A 25 3.37 13.48 -9.18
N LYS A 26 4.58 13.40 -8.61
CA LYS A 26 4.96 14.12 -7.38
C LYS A 26 4.77 15.64 -7.54
N GLN A 27 5.18 16.20 -8.68
CA GLN A 27 5.02 17.63 -8.94
C GLN A 27 3.54 18.04 -9.01
N THR A 28 2.71 17.23 -9.65
CA THR A 28 1.26 17.50 -9.74
C THR A 28 0.61 17.44 -8.36
N LEU A 29 0.89 16.40 -7.57
CA LEU A 29 0.33 16.23 -6.23
C LEU A 29 0.80 17.35 -5.29
N ALA A 30 2.05 17.77 -5.37
CA ALA A 30 2.58 18.87 -4.58
C ALA A 30 1.85 20.20 -4.86
N LYS A 31 1.47 20.46 -6.12
CA LYS A 31 0.66 21.65 -6.48
C LYS A 31 -0.74 21.61 -5.84
N LEU A 32 -1.26 20.42 -5.55
CA LEU A 32 -2.54 20.21 -4.90
C LEU A 32 -2.43 20.15 -3.37
N GLY A 33 -1.23 20.32 -2.82
CA GLY A 33 -0.98 20.22 -1.38
C GLY A 33 -1.01 18.77 -0.86
N VAL A 34 -0.97 17.77 -1.73
CA VAL A 34 -0.98 16.35 -1.38
C VAL A 34 0.45 15.82 -1.30
N GLN A 35 0.78 15.22 -0.16
CA GLN A 35 2.09 14.59 0.04
C GLN A 35 1.98 13.08 -0.27
N SER A 36 2.75 12.62 -1.26
CA SER A 36 2.88 11.20 -1.57
C SER A 36 3.98 10.58 -0.69
N THR A 37 3.66 9.44 -0.08
CA THR A 37 4.63 8.65 0.69
C THR A 37 5.27 7.57 -0.17
N GLU A 38 4.50 7.00 -1.10
CA GLU A 38 4.97 5.93 -1.98
C GLU A 38 4.24 6.00 -3.33
N ILE A 39 4.96 5.67 -4.42
CA ILE A 39 4.40 5.49 -5.76
C ILE A 39 4.78 4.10 -6.23
N GLN A 40 3.79 3.31 -6.66
CA GLN A 40 3.97 1.95 -7.10
C GLN A 40 3.13 1.64 -8.35
N PRO A 41 3.43 0.56 -9.09
CA PRO A 41 2.61 0.13 -10.21
C PRO A 41 1.15 -0.06 -9.83
N SER A 42 0.23 0.29 -10.73
CA SER A 42 -1.20 0.05 -10.57
C SER A 42 -1.61 -1.21 -11.32
N PRO A 43 -2.64 -1.95 -10.85
CA PRO A 43 -3.30 -2.99 -11.67
C PRO A 43 -3.93 -2.45 -12.96
N ILE A 44 -4.18 -1.14 -13.04
CA ILE A 44 -4.70 -0.49 -14.24
C ILE A 44 -3.51 -0.03 -15.10
N SER A 45 -3.45 -0.50 -16.35
CA SER A 45 -2.42 -0.10 -17.30
C SER A 45 -2.44 1.42 -17.54
N GLY A 46 -1.26 2.05 -17.60
CA GLY A 46 -1.10 3.50 -17.78
C GLY A 46 -1.39 4.33 -16.53
N MET A 47 -1.52 3.69 -15.36
CA MET A 47 -1.70 4.35 -14.08
C MET A 47 -0.65 3.90 -13.06
N LYS A 48 -0.48 4.72 -12.04
CA LYS A 48 0.29 4.44 -10.82
C LYS A 48 -0.64 4.47 -9.62
N THR A 49 -0.38 3.64 -8.65
CA THR A 49 -0.98 3.71 -7.32
C THR A 49 -0.10 4.58 -6.44
N VAL A 50 -0.67 5.59 -5.83
CA VAL A 50 0.04 6.55 -4.98
C VAL A 50 -0.54 6.51 -3.57
N LEU A 51 0.29 6.17 -2.61
CA LEU A 51 -0.04 6.29 -1.20
C LEU A 51 0.22 7.73 -0.76
N THR A 52 -0.73 8.30 -0.06
CA THR A 52 -0.65 9.67 0.46
C THR A 52 -1.08 9.71 1.92
N ASN A 53 -0.80 10.83 2.57
CA ASN A 53 -1.30 11.10 3.94
C ASN A 53 -2.84 11.20 4.03
N SER A 54 -3.53 11.29 2.89
CA SER A 54 -4.99 11.40 2.79
C SER A 54 -5.66 10.16 2.18
N GLY A 55 -4.89 9.07 1.99
CA GLY A 55 -5.38 7.82 1.41
C GLY A 55 -4.69 7.46 0.10
N VAL A 56 -5.31 6.56 -0.66
CA VAL A 56 -4.78 6.03 -1.91
C VAL A 56 -5.36 6.76 -3.11
N LEU A 57 -4.50 7.15 -4.03
CA LEU A 57 -4.85 7.74 -5.32
C LEU A 57 -4.35 6.84 -6.44
N TYR A 58 -5.10 6.83 -7.54
CA TYR A 58 -4.68 6.25 -8.82
C TYR A 58 -4.46 7.38 -9.80
N VAL A 59 -3.24 7.54 -10.29
CA VAL A 59 -2.81 8.68 -11.10
C VAL A 59 -2.29 8.17 -12.43
N THR A 60 -2.67 8.82 -13.54
CA THR A 60 -2.09 8.50 -14.86
C THR A 60 -0.59 8.76 -14.87
N GLU A 61 0.18 7.99 -15.63
CA GLU A 61 1.64 8.10 -15.70
C GLU A 61 2.10 9.50 -16.10
N ASP A 62 1.30 10.20 -16.91
CA ASP A 62 1.56 11.59 -17.28
C ASP A 62 1.18 12.64 -16.20
N GLY A 63 0.64 12.17 -15.06
CA GLY A 63 0.26 12.99 -13.92
C GLY A 63 -0.92 13.94 -14.15
N LYS A 64 -1.69 13.78 -15.25
CA LYS A 64 -2.76 14.73 -15.60
C LYS A 64 -4.12 14.39 -15.03
N HIS A 65 -4.37 13.11 -14.75
CA HIS A 65 -5.65 12.64 -14.24
C HIS A 65 -5.44 11.81 -12.99
N MET A 66 -6.35 11.93 -12.03
CA MET A 66 -6.33 11.10 -10.83
C MET A 66 -7.73 10.64 -10.45
N ILE A 67 -7.79 9.48 -9.83
CA ILE A 67 -9.00 8.90 -9.24
C ILE A 67 -8.73 8.69 -7.75
N GLN A 68 -9.65 9.11 -6.89
CA GLN A 68 -9.62 8.84 -5.47
C GLN A 68 -10.76 7.87 -5.12
N GLY A 69 -10.43 6.80 -4.43
CA GLY A 69 -11.41 5.81 -4.01
C GLY A 69 -10.88 4.38 -4.09
N PRO A 70 -11.68 3.40 -3.67
CA PRO A 70 -11.29 2.01 -3.72
C PRO A 70 -11.33 1.46 -5.16
N LEU A 71 -10.32 0.67 -5.49
CA LEU A 71 -10.27 -0.12 -6.72
C LEU A 71 -10.74 -1.55 -6.41
N TYR A 72 -11.61 -2.07 -7.26
CA TYR A 72 -12.10 -3.45 -7.17
C TYR A 72 -11.66 -4.25 -8.39
N ASP A 73 -11.14 -5.45 -8.15
CA ASP A 73 -11.03 -6.48 -9.17
C ASP A 73 -12.36 -7.22 -9.27
N VAL A 74 -12.95 -7.18 -10.46
CA VAL A 74 -14.24 -7.80 -10.76
C VAL A 74 -14.12 -8.98 -11.74
N SER A 75 -12.90 -9.46 -11.97
CA SER A 75 -12.64 -10.60 -12.87
C SER A 75 -13.09 -11.94 -12.29
N GLY A 76 -13.22 -12.05 -10.97
CA GLY A 76 -13.66 -13.26 -10.27
C GLY A 76 -15.17 -13.32 -10.02
N ALA A 77 -15.62 -14.37 -9.31
CA ALA A 77 -17.01 -14.56 -8.95
C ALA A 77 -17.56 -13.49 -7.99
N GLN A 78 -16.70 -12.86 -7.22
CA GLN A 78 -17.04 -11.74 -6.33
C GLN A 78 -15.99 -10.62 -6.45
N PRO A 79 -16.41 -9.34 -6.36
CA PRO A 79 -15.48 -8.22 -6.37
C PRO A 79 -14.51 -8.27 -5.19
N ILE A 80 -13.22 -8.10 -5.47
CA ILE A 80 -12.16 -8.01 -4.45
C ILE A 80 -11.68 -6.56 -4.38
N ASN A 81 -11.71 -5.96 -3.20
CA ASN A 81 -11.16 -4.63 -2.98
C ASN A 81 -9.62 -4.68 -2.95
N THR A 82 -8.99 -4.42 -4.10
CA THR A 82 -7.53 -4.47 -4.26
C THR A 82 -6.81 -3.37 -3.51
N THR A 83 -7.45 -2.21 -3.32
CA THR A 83 -6.93 -1.12 -2.48
C THR A 83 -6.77 -1.59 -1.03
N ASN A 84 -7.80 -2.20 -0.46
CA ASN A 84 -7.73 -2.72 0.90
C ASN A 84 -6.71 -3.86 1.02
N SER A 85 -6.65 -4.76 0.04
CA SER A 85 -5.65 -5.85 0.03
C SER A 85 -4.22 -5.31 0.08
N MET A 86 -3.94 -4.27 -0.70
CA MET A 86 -2.65 -3.59 -0.70
C MET A 86 -2.36 -2.92 0.65
N LEU A 87 -3.31 -2.15 1.20
CA LEU A 87 -3.17 -1.49 2.50
C LEU A 87 -2.96 -2.50 3.63
N MET A 88 -3.63 -3.65 3.58
CA MET A 88 -3.41 -4.74 4.54
C MET A 88 -2.00 -5.33 4.45
N THR A 89 -1.41 -5.39 3.24
CA THR A 89 -0.02 -5.83 3.09
C THR A 89 0.95 -4.87 3.79
N HIS A 90 0.75 -3.55 3.63
CA HIS A 90 1.55 -2.55 4.34
C HIS A 90 1.33 -2.62 5.85
N LEU A 91 0.10 -2.80 6.30
CA LEU A 91 -0.23 -2.93 7.71
C LEU A 91 0.44 -4.15 8.33
N ASN A 92 0.38 -5.30 7.68
CA ASN A 92 1.00 -6.54 8.16
C ASN A 92 2.54 -6.43 8.27
N ALA A 93 3.17 -5.59 7.44
CA ALA A 93 4.61 -5.35 7.56
C ALA A 93 5.00 -4.65 8.88
N LEU A 94 4.04 -3.97 9.52
CA LEU A 94 4.20 -3.29 10.82
C LEU A 94 3.87 -4.19 12.01
N GLU A 95 3.59 -5.49 11.82
CA GLU A 95 3.20 -6.40 12.91
C GLU A 95 4.16 -6.37 14.10
N LYS A 96 5.47 -6.23 13.84
CA LYS A 96 6.49 -6.15 14.89
C LYS A 96 6.39 -4.90 15.76
N GLU A 97 5.69 -3.88 15.30
CA GLU A 97 5.45 -2.62 16.01
C GLU A 97 4.09 -2.62 16.71
N MET A 98 3.28 -3.66 16.50
CA MET A 98 1.94 -3.79 17.08
C MET A 98 1.98 -4.46 18.44
N ILE A 99 0.99 -4.17 19.28
CA ILE A 99 0.70 -4.93 20.48
C ILE A 99 -0.13 -6.13 20.08
N VAL A 100 0.38 -7.35 20.28
CA VAL A 100 -0.28 -8.59 19.87
C VAL A 100 -0.77 -9.37 21.08
N TYR A 101 -2.07 -9.60 21.17
CA TYR A 101 -2.71 -10.49 22.11
C TYR A 101 -3.05 -11.80 21.41
N LYS A 102 -2.12 -12.76 21.48
CA LYS A 102 -2.20 -13.99 20.70
C LYS A 102 -3.10 -15.02 21.35
N ALA A 103 -4.06 -15.57 20.57
CA ALA A 103 -4.87 -16.70 20.99
C ALA A 103 -4.06 -18.01 20.93
N ALA A 104 -4.24 -18.90 21.93
CA ALA A 104 -3.56 -20.20 21.98
C ALA A 104 -3.95 -21.11 20.80
N ASN A 105 -5.23 -21.08 20.42
CA ASN A 105 -5.78 -21.82 19.28
C ASN A 105 -6.29 -20.83 18.24
N GLU A 106 -5.37 -20.13 17.57
CA GLU A 106 -5.70 -19.07 16.60
C GLU A 106 -6.54 -19.61 15.43
N LYS A 107 -7.70 -19.01 15.23
CA LYS A 107 -8.62 -19.25 14.12
C LYS A 107 -8.79 -18.01 13.25
N HIS A 108 -8.72 -16.84 13.87
CA HIS A 108 -8.89 -15.53 13.23
C HIS A 108 -7.90 -14.54 13.80
N VAL A 109 -7.47 -13.62 12.96
CA VAL A 109 -6.67 -12.43 13.35
C VAL A 109 -7.47 -11.19 13.01
N ILE A 110 -7.59 -10.28 13.96
CA ILE A 110 -8.17 -8.95 13.73
C ILE A 110 -7.18 -7.88 14.11
N THR A 111 -7.14 -6.81 13.33
CA THR A 111 -6.36 -5.61 13.65
C THR A 111 -7.30 -4.50 14.07
N VAL A 112 -7.01 -3.92 15.22
CA VAL A 112 -7.84 -2.86 15.82
C VAL A 112 -6.99 -1.61 16.00
N PHE A 113 -7.51 -0.47 15.53
CA PHE A 113 -6.96 0.84 15.87
C PHE A 113 -7.62 1.31 17.17
N THR A 114 -6.80 1.59 18.17
CA THR A 114 -7.28 1.92 19.52
C THR A 114 -6.78 3.30 19.95
N ASP A 115 -7.53 3.92 20.88
CA ASP A 115 -7.20 5.20 21.50
C ASP A 115 -7.35 5.09 23.01
N ILE A 116 -6.39 5.60 23.75
CA ILE A 116 -6.37 5.58 25.23
C ILE A 116 -7.48 6.43 25.86
N THR A 117 -8.09 7.34 25.12
CA THR A 117 -9.20 8.17 25.59
C THR A 117 -10.57 7.58 25.27
N CYS A 118 -10.61 6.49 24.51
CA CYS A 118 -11.83 5.86 24.03
C CYS A 118 -12.34 4.81 25.03
N GLY A 119 -13.51 5.04 25.64
CA GLY A 119 -14.10 4.12 26.63
C GLY A 119 -14.41 2.72 26.05
N TYR A 120 -14.82 2.62 24.77
CA TYR A 120 -15.04 1.33 24.12
C TYR A 120 -13.74 0.59 23.84
N CYS A 121 -12.64 1.30 23.63
CA CYS A 121 -11.33 0.68 23.49
C CYS A 121 -10.87 0.06 24.82
N HIS A 122 -11.13 0.74 25.94
CA HIS A 122 -10.88 0.17 27.27
C HIS A 122 -11.69 -1.11 27.47
N LYS A 123 -12.99 -1.11 27.14
CA LYS A 123 -13.83 -2.29 27.22
C LYS A 123 -13.32 -3.45 26.38
N LEU A 124 -12.82 -3.19 25.17
CA LEU A 124 -12.17 -4.21 24.33
C LEU A 124 -10.97 -4.83 25.04
N HIS A 125 -10.12 -3.99 25.65
CA HIS A 125 -8.95 -4.45 26.41
C HIS A 125 -9.34 -5.33 27.61
N GLU A 126 -10.37 -4.96 28.35
CA GLU A 126 -10.89 -5.74 29.49
C GLU A 126 -11.40 -7.12 29.04
N GLN A 127 -11.94 -7.23 27.84
CA GLN A 127 -12.48 -8.47 27.26
C GLN A 127 -11.47 -9.26 26.42
N MET A 128 -10.19 -8.90 26.41
CA MET A 128 -9.19 -9.53 25.55
C MET A 128 -9.07 -11.03 25.75
N ALA A 129 -9.18 -11.51 27.00
CA ALA A 129 -9.16 -12.93 27.31
C ALA A 129 -10.31 -13.70 26.65
N ASP A 130 -11.50 -13.08 26.56
CA ASP A 130 -12.68 -13.71 25.95
C ASP A 130 -12.50 -13.87 24.44
N TYR A 131 -11.95 -12.85 23.76
CA TYR A 131 -11.59 -12.96 22.34
C TYR A 131 -10.57 -14.06 22.10
N ASN A 132 -9.50 -14.11 22.90
CA ASN A 132 -8.48 -15.14 22.78
C ASN A 132 -9.04 -16.55 23.04
N ALA A 133 -9.98 -16.73 23.98
CA ALA A 133 -10.62 -18.02 24.25
C ALA A 133 -11.42 -18.52 23.03
N LEU A 134 -11.98 -17.61 22.22
CA LEU A 134 -12.68 -17.96 20.97
C LEU A 134 -11.73 -18.27 19.81
N GLY A 135 -10.42 -18.09 20.00
CA GLY A 135 -9.40 -18.29 18.98
C GLY A 135 -9.16 -17.04 18.12
N ILE A 136 -9.50 -15.85 18.64
CA ILE A 136 -9.28 -14.58 17.95
C ILE A 136 -8.01 -13.94 18.52
N THR A 137 -6.99 -13.82 17.68
CA THR A 137 -5.80 -12.96 17.95
C THR A 137 -6.14 -11.52 17.61
N VAL A 138 -5.78 -10.61 18.53
CA VAL A 138 -6.04 -9.18 18.38
C VAL A 138 -4.73 -8.43 18.34
#